data_08a27421081bae19992599fa29827eea
#
_entry.id   08a27421081bae19992599fa29827eea
#
_cell.length_a   1.000
_cell.length_b   1.000
_cell.length_c   1.000
_cell.angle_alpha   90.00
_cell.angle_beta   90.00
_cell.angle_gamma   90.00
#
_symmetry.space_group_name_H-M   'P 1'
#
loop_
_entity.id
_entity.type
_entity.pdbx_description
1 polymer ?
#
loop_
_entity_poly.entity_id
_entity_poly.type
_entity_poly.pdbx_seq_one_letter_code
_entity_poly.pdbx_strand_id
1 'polypeptide(L)'
;DLIAGNSTDGLISRYGLAQLEDDRHYFPPYDGVPVVRQDTLEKHPELRGVLQKLGGILTVDEMRKLNYAVDGEKRQPREVAREFLKLKNIIQ
;
A
#
# COMPACT_ATOMS: atom_id res chain seq x y z
N ASP A 1 5.43 -24.23 -11.16
CA ASP A 1 5.60 -24.19 -9.69
C ASP A 1 4.74 -23.08 -9.09
N LEU A 2 4.31 -23.26 -7.84
CA LEU A 2 3.49 -22.30 -7.10
C LEU A 2 4.26 -21.80 -5.89
N ILE A 3 4.03 -20.54 -5.56
CA ILE A 3 4.60 -19.90 -4.37
C ILE A 3 3.52 -19.06 -3.68
N ALA A 4 3.50 -19.05 -2.35
CA ALA A 4 2.66 -18.15 -1.57
C ALA A 4 3.31 -16.77 -1.46
N GLY A 5 2.50 -15.71 -1.49
CA GLY A 5 2.98 -14.34 -1.37
C GLY A 5 1.84 -13.36 -1.12
N ASN A 6 2.18 -12.10 -0.96
CA ASN A 6 1.21 -11.01 -0.86
C ASN A 6 0.93 -10.42 -2.25
N SER A 7 -0.32 -10.11 -2.55
CA SER A 7 -0.76 -9.60 -3.86
C SER A 7 -0.11 -8.26 -4.26
N THR A 8 0.40 -7.50 -3.30
CA THR A 8 1.05 -6.21 -3.52
C THR A 8 2.58 -6.28 -3.55
N ASP A 9 3.15 -7.49 -3.49
CA ASP A 9 4.61 -7.66 -3.54
C ASP A 9 5.18 -7.17 -4.87
N GLY A 10 6.14 -6.27 -4.80
CA GLY A 10 6.80 -5.70 -5.98
C GLY A 10 7.57 -6.73 -6.81
N LEU A 11 7.99 -7.83 -6.21
CA LEU A 11 8.71 -8.90 -6.91
C LEU A 11 7.81 -9.67 -7.89
N ILE A 12 6.48 -9.61 -7.73
CA ILE A 12 5.55 -10.16 -8.73
C ILE A 12 5.81 -9.51 -10.09
N SER A 13 5.93 -8.18 -10.13
CA SER A 13 6.24 -7.45 -11.36
C SER A 13 7.66 -7.71 -11.84
N ARG A 14 8.63 -7.75 -10.90
CA ARG A 14 10.04 -7.96 -11.25
C ARG A 14 10.30 -9.29 -11.95
N TYR A 15 9.65 -10.36 -11.48
CA TYR A 15 9.85 -11.70 -12.02
C TYR A 15 8.77 -12.13 -13.03
N GLY A 16 7.87 -11.23 -13.38
CA GLY A 16 6.79 -11.53 -14.32
C GLY A 16 5.87 -12.67 -13.85
N LEU A 17 5.62 -12.75 -12.54
CA LEU A 17 4.78 -13.78 -11.96
C LEU A 17 3.30 -13.51 -12.23
N ALA A 18 2.54 -14.57 -12.43
CA ALA A 18 1.09 -14.50 -12.55
C ALA A 18 0.42 -14.75 -11.19
N GLN A 19 -0.45 -13.86 -10.79
CA GLN A 19 -1.28 -14.04 -9.60
C GLN A 19 -2.53 -14.83 -9.98
N LEU A 20 -2.80 -15.90 -9.23
CA LEU A 20 -4.04 -16.66 -9.39
C LEU A 20 -5.17 -15.97 -8.62
N GLU A 21 -6.38 -16.03 -9.17
CA GLU A 21 -7.57 -15.53 -8.51
C GLU A 21 -8.04 -16.48 -7.40
N ASP A 22 -8.40 -15.93 -6.25
CA ASP A 22 -9.05 -16.67 -5.16
C ASP A 22 -10.57 -16.65 -5.38
N ASP A 23 -11.06 -17.45 -6.34
CA ASP A 23 -12.47 -17.50 -6.74
C ASP A 23 -13.39 -18.08 -5.66
N ARG A 24 -12.84 -18.80 -4.69
CA ARG A 24 -13.57 -19.38 -3.57
C ARG A 24 -13.51 -18.56 -2.29
N HIS A 25 -12.87 -17.40 -2.33
CA HIS A 25 -12.69 -16.51 -1.17
C HIS A 25 -12.13 -17.23 0.06
N TYR A 26 -11.12 -18.08 -0.17
CA TYR A 26 -10.44 -18.81 0.90
C TYR A 26 -9.68 -17.88 1.84
N PHE A 27 -9.02 -16.88 1.29
CA PHE A 27 -8.28 -15.91 2.07
C PHE A 27 -9.18 -14.74 2.49
N PRO A 28 -9.16 -14.33 3.78
CA PRO A 28 -9.86 -13.13 4.20
C PRO A 28 -9.22 -11.88 3.58
N PRO A 29 -9.98 -10.77 3.46
CA PRO A 29 -9.39 -9.49 3.07
C PRO A 29 -8.24 -9.10 4.00
N TYR A 30 -7.15 -8.63 3.42
CA TYR A 30 -5.95 -8.23 4.17
C TYR A 30 -5.47 -6.88 3.66
N ASP A 31 -6.08 -5.82 4.21
CA ASP A 31 -5.83 -4.45 3.79
C ASP A 31 -4.74 -3.80 4.63
N GLY A 32 -3.94 -2.94 4.01
CA GLY A 32 -3.05 -2.04 4.72
C GLY A 32 -3.85 -0.94 5.40
N VAL A 33 -3.64 -0.74 6.70
CA VAL A 33 -4.37 0.26 7.46
C VAL A 33 -3.44 1.09 8.35
N PRO A 34 -3.70 2.41 8.52
CA PRO A 34 -3.01 3.19 9.55
C PRO A 34 -3.44 2.73 10.95
N VAL A 35 -2.48 2.46 11.81
CA VAL A 35 -2.73 2.12 13.21
C VAL A 35 -2.23 3.25 14.10
N VAL A 36 -3.11 3.80 14.93
CA VAL A 36 -2.82 4.94 15.80
C VAL A 36 -3.26 4.63 17.22
N ARG A 37 -2.45 5.01 18.19
CA ARG A 37 -2.80 4.87 19.60
C ARG A 37 -3.98 5.78 19.95
N GLN A 38 -4.89 5.28 20.79
CA GLN A 38 -6.07 6.02 21.23
C GLN A 38 -5.71 7.35 21.90
N ASP A 39 -4.74 7.35 22.79
CA ASP A 39 -4.28 8.54 23.49
C ASP A 39 -3.67 9.61 22.55
N THR A 40 -3.05 9.18 21.45
CA THR A 40 -2.56 10.09 20.41
C THR A 40 -3.73 10.77 19.69
N LEU A 41 -4.79 10.04 19.36
CA LEU A 41 -5.99 10.62 18.72
C LEU A 41 -6.74 11.58 19.66
N GLU A 42 -6.73 11.31 20.98
CA GLU A 42 -7.33 12.20 21.96
C GLU A 42 -6.58 13.54 22.09
N LYS A 43 -5.25 13.49 22.03
CA LYS A 43 -4.38 14.69 22.05
C LYS A 43 -4.38 15.45 20.73
N HIS A 44 -4.55 14.74 19.62
CA HIS A 44 -4.48 15.29 18.26
C HIS A 44 -5.68 14.80 17.43
N PRO A 45 -6.90 15.31 17.74
CA PRO A 45 -8.11 14.82 17.06
C PRO A 45 -8.12 15.10 15.54
N GLU A 46 -7.41 16.13 15.10
CA GLU A 46 -7.23 16.46 13.67
C GLU A 46 -6.54 15.36 12.87
N LEU A 47 -5.75 14.52 13.54
CA LEU A 47 -5.01 13.42 12.89
C LEU A 47 -5.94 12.43 12.22
N ARG A 48 -7.13 12.19 12.79
CA ARG A 48 -8.14 11.31 12.19
C ARG A 48 -8.51 11.75 10.77
N GLY A 49 -8.81 13.03 10.59
CA GLY A 49 -9.17 13.59 9.28
C GLY A 49 -8.02 13.50 8.27
N VAL A 50 -6.78 13.70 8.72
CA VAL A 50 -5.60 13.57 7.86
C VAL A 50 -5.42 12.13 7.39
N LEU A 51 -5.51 11.16 8.30
CA LEU A 51 -5.34 9.73 7.96
C LEU A 51 -6.48 9.20 7.10
N GLN A 52 -7.70 9.69 7.28
CA GLN A 52 -8.84 9.29 6.46
C GLN A 52 -8.67 9.65 4.98
N LYS A 53 -7.87 10.68 4.66
CA LYS A 53 -7.53 11.02 3.26
C LYS A 53 -6.76 9.92 2.54
N LEU A 54 -6.14 9.01 3.28
CA LEU A 54 -5.42 7.86 2.72
C LEU A 54 -6.35 6.69 2.39
N GLY A 55 -7.61 6.72 2.87
CA GLY A 55 -8.56 5.66 2.61
C GLY A 55 -8.97 5.61 1.14
N GLY A 56 -8.83 4.43 0.53
CA GLY A 56 -9.29 4.18 -0.84
C GLY A 56 -8.47 4.81 -1.95
N ILE A 57 -7.33 5.45 -1.65
CA ILE A 57 -6.50 6.09 -2.69
C ILE A 57 -5.54 5.13 -3.39
N LEU A 58 -5.36 3.93 -2.85
CA LEU A 58 -4.44 2.92 -3.36
C LEU A 58 -5.19 1.71 -3.93
N THR A 59 -4.94 1.39 -5.18
CA THR A 59 -5.31 0.11 -5.76
C THR A 59 -4.20 -0.92 -5.51
N VAL A 60 -4.51 -2.21 -5.70
CA VAL A 60 -3.51 -3.29 -5.64
C VAL A 60 -2.38 -3.04 -6.63
N ASP A 61 -2.71 -2.65 -7.86
CA ASP A 61 -1.70 -2.37 -8.90
C ASP A 61 -0.82 -1.19 -8.54
N GLU A 62 -1.39 -0.12 -8.03
CA GLU A 62 -0.61 1.04 -7.57
C GLU A 62 0.33 0.67 -6.43
N MET A 63 -0.16 -0.07 -5.43
CA MET A 63 0.67 -0.50 -4.32
C MET A 63 1.81 -1.42 -4.78
N ARG A 64 1.53 -2.34 -5.70
CA ARG A 64 2.55 -3.20 -6.31
C ARG A 64 3.63 -2.39 -7.03
N LYS A 65 3.25 -1.35 -7.77
CA LYS A 65 4.20 -0.44 -8.44
C LYS A 65 5.06 0.32 -7.45
N LEU A 66 4.47 0.83 -6.36
CA LEU A 66 5.22 1.53 -5.31
C LEU A 66 6.22 0.58 -4.62
N ASN A 67 5.80 -0.63 -4.30
CA ASN A 67 6.68 -1.65 -3.73
C ASN A 67 7.80 -2.04 -4.72
N TYR A 68 7.49 -2.17 -6.00
CA TYR A 68 8.51 -2.43 -7.02
C TYR A 68 9.55 -1.31 -7.13
N ALA A 69 9.12 -0.05 -7.06
CA ALA A 69 10.04 1.08 -7.07
C ALA A 69 11.06 1.02 -5.92
N VAL A 70 10.65 0.52 -4.76
CA VAL A 70 11.52 0.33 -3.60
C VAL A 70 12.34 -0.96 -3.72
N ASP A 71 11.69 -2.09 -3.91
CA ASP A 71 12.32 -3.42 -3.83
C ASP A 71 13.08 -3.78 -5.12
N GLY A 72 12.54 -3.40 -6.26
CA GLY A 72 13.11 -3.67 -7.58
C GLY A 72 14.09 -2.60 -8.06
N GLU A 73 13.70 -1.34 -7.99
CA GLU A 73 14.48 -0.19 -8.50
C GLU A 73 15.38 0.44 -7.43
N LYS A 74 15.28 -0.03 -6.17
CA LYS A 74 16.11 0.44 -5.04
C LYS A 74 15.94 1.93 -4.71
N ARG A 75 14.78 2.49 -5.03
CA ARG A 75 14.44 3.87 -4.67
C ARG A 75 14.13 3.99 -3.17
N GLN A 76 14.30 5.19 -2.64
CA GLN A 76 14.00 5.45 -1.23
C GLN A 76 12.48 5.44 -0.98
N PRO A 77 11.98 4.66 0.00
CA PRO A 77 10.53 4.57 0.28
C PRO A 77 9.87 5.94 0.50
N ARG A 78 10.58 6.83 1.19
CA ARG A 78 10.08 8.18 1.49
C ARG A 78 9.87 9.03 0.23
N GLU A 79 10.74 8.91 -0.75
CA GLU A 79 10.63 9.63 -2.02
C GLU A 79 9.47 9.08 -2.84
N VAL A 80 9.39 7.76 -2.96
CA VAL A 80 8.30 7.07 -3.67
C VAL A 80 6.94 7.44 -3.07
N ALA A 81 6.81 7.39 -1.75
CA ALA A 81 5.58 7.78 -1.05
C ALA A 81 5.23 9.26 -1.26
N ARG A 82 6.23 10.16 -1.21
CA ARG A 82 6.00 11.59 -1.42
C ARG A 82 5.51 11.89 -2.84
N GLU A 83 6.11 11.29 -3.85
CA GLU A 83 5.69 11.44 -5.25
C GLU A 83 4.25 10.96 -5.44
N PHE A 84 3.91 9.80 -4.89
CA PHE A 84 2.56 9.28 -4.95
C PHE A 84 1.54 10.20 -4.29
N LEU A 85 1.82 10.69 -3.08
CA LEU A 85 0.93 11.60 -2.35
C LEU A 85 0.74 12.93 -3.07
N LYS A 86 1.77 13.45 -3.74
CA LYS A 86 1.67 14.63 -4.60
C LYS A 86 0.77 14.35 -5.82
N LEU A 87 0.97 13.22 -6.47
CA LEU A 87 0.17 12.82 -7.64
C LEU A 87 -1.32 12.68 -7.29
N LYS A 88 -1.63 12.23 -6.08
CA LYS A 88 -3.00 12.12 -5.57
C LYS A 88 -3.52 13.43 -4.94
N ASN A 89 -2.76 14.52 -4.99
CA ASN A 89 -3.10 15.82 -4.40
C ASN A 89 -3.37 15.77 -2.88
N ILE A 90 -2.74 14.85 -2.17
CA ILE A 90 -2.83 14.74 -0.70
C ILE A 90 -1.84 15.71 -0.03
N ILE A 91 -0.68 15.90 -0.63
CA ILE A 91 0.34 16.87 -0.21
C ILE A 91 0.75 17.77 -1.39
N GLN A 92 1.38 18.87 -1.09
CA GLN A 92 1.91 19.80 -2.10
C GLN A 92 3.38 19.54 -2.44
#